data_24173a0b1a3dca620396c6febf68a190
#
_entry.id   24173a0b1a3dca620396c6febf68a190
#
_cell.length_a   1.000
_cell.length_b   1.000
_cell.length_c   1.000
_cell.angle_alpha   90.00
_cell.angle_beta   90.00
_cell.angle_gamma   90.00
#
_symmetry.space_group_name_H-M   'P 1'
#
loop_
_entity.id
_entity.type
_entity.pdbx_description
1 polymer ?
#
loop_
_entity_poly.entity_id
_entity_poly.type
_entity_poly.pdbx_seq_one_letter_code
_entity_poly.pdbx_strand_id
1 'polypeptide(L)'
;MQRIKVKIMENNLIMFNSVTVAMRARDILGINNVFSRLIRTPMNLKNRSCGYSLLVKSDFTKAVEILSRNGIVYIGTAAVDAV
;
A
#
# COMPACT_ATOMS: atom_id res chain seq x y z
N MET A 1 0.94 12.27 30.32
CA MET A 1 1.31 12.40 29.69
C MET A 1 0.99 12.46 28.55
N GLN A 2 1.06 12.77 28.09
CA GLN A 2 0.81 12.80 27.08
C GLN A 2 1.50 12.42 26.16
N ARG A 3 1.33 11.96 25.68
CA ARG A 3 1.87 11.60 24.85
C ARG A 3 1.98 12.30 23.82
N ILE A 4 2.81 12.46 23.29
CA ILE A 4 3.00 13.17 22.33
C ILE A 4 2.70 12.55 21.19
N LYS A 5 2.04 13.00 20.47
CA LYS A 5 1.67 12.53 19.42
C LYS A 5 2.60 12.83 18.46
N VAL A 6 3.51 12.20 18.23
CA VAL A 6 4.37 12.46 17.25
C VAL A 6 3.73 12.16 16.03
N LYS A 7 3.77 12.98 15.11
CA LYS A 7 3.19 12.81 13.96
C LYS A 7 3.97 11.94 13.16
N ILE A 8 3.93 10.73 13.26
CA ILE A 8 4.57 9.83 12.41
C ILE A 8 3.71 9.47 11.27
N MET A 9 4.20 9.65 10.06
CA MET A 9 3.44 9.30 8.93
C MET A 9 3.43 7.84 8.82
N GLU A 10 2.32 7.18 8.91
CA GLU A 10 2.22 5.76 8.75
C GLU A 10 2.29 5.40 7.29
N ASN A 11 2.82 4.25 6.97
CA ASN A 11 2.88 3.80 5.59
C ASN A 11 1.48 3.65 5.04
N ASN A 12 1.29 4.07 3.84
CA ASN A 12 0.00 3.96 3.18
C ASN A 12 0.13 3.53 1.73
N LEU A 13 1.33 3.23 1.29
CA LEU A 13 1.56 2.83 -0.09
C LEU A 13 2.22 1.47 -0.13
N ILE A 14 1.73 0.58 -0.98
CA ILE A 14 2.33 -0.73 -1.15
C ILE A 14 2.81 -0.80 -2.59
N MET A 15 4.10 -1.03 -2.77
CA MET A 15 4.72 -1.06 -4.08
C MET A 15 4.86 -2.47 -4.61
N PHE A 16 4.60 -2.66 -5.88
CA PHE A 16 4.66 -3.97 -6.50
C PHE A 16 5.62 -3.96 -7.68
N ASN A 17 6.09 -5.13 -8.08
CA ASN A 17 6.96 -5.21 -9.22
C ASN A 17 6.21 -5.65 -10.47
N SER A 18 4.91 -5.69 -10.42
CA SER A 18 4.08 -6.04 -11.55
C SER A 18 2.72 -5.39 -11.41
N VAL A 19 2.24 -4.77 -12.46
CA VAL A 19 0.93 -4.14 -12.42
C VAL A 19 -0.15 -5.21 -12.27
N THR A 20 0.08 -6.38 -12.82
CA THR A 20 -0.89 -7.47 -12.70
C THR A 20 -1.06 -7.89 -11.24
N VAL A 21 0.05 -7.99 -10.53
CA VAL A 21 0.00 -8.34 -9.11
C VAL A 21 -0.66 -7.21 -8.32
N ALA A 22 -0.37 -5.97 -8.67
CA ALA A 22 -0.98 -4.84 -7.98
C ALA A 22 -2.51 -4.86 -8.14
N MET A 23 -2.98 -5.16 -9.34
CA MET A 23 -4.41 -5.20 -9.59
C MET A 23 -5.08 -6.35 -8.84
N ARG A 24 -4.38 -7.48 -8.77
CA ARG A 24 -4.89 -8.61 -8.04
C ARG A 24 -4.98 -8.30 -6.56
N ALA A 25 -3.96 -7.62 -6.05
CA ALA A 25 -3.94 -7.22 -4.65
C ALA A 25 -5.10 -6.28 -4.36
N ARG A 26 -5.36 -5.34 -5.26
CA ARG A 26 -6.47 -4.41 -5.09
C ARG A 26 -7.80 -5.16 -4.99
N ASP A 27 -7.98 -6.17 -5.83
CA ASP A 27 -9.22 -6.92 -5.83
C ASP A 27 -9.38 -7.71 -4.53
N ILE A 28 -8.30 -8.32 -4.07
CA ILE A 28 -8.33 -9.10 -2.84
C ILE A 28 -8.66 -8.18 -1.66
N LEU A 29 -8.06 -7.01 -1.62
CA LEU A 29 -8.34 -6.07 -0.54
C LEU A 29 -9.78 -5.61 -0.59
N GLY A 30 -10.29 -5.38 -1.79
CA GLY A 30 -11.68 -4.96 -1.94
C GLY A 30 -12.66 -5.99 -1.41
N ILE A 31 -12.38 -7.26 -1.66
CA ILE A 31 -13.21 -8.33 -1.16
C ILE A 31 -13.23 -8.33 0.36
N ASN A 32 -12.14 -7.90 0.96
CA ASN A 32 -12.02 -7.85 2.41
C ASN A 32 -12.38 -6.50 2.99
N ASN A 33 -13.05 -5.67 2.21
CA ASN A 33 -13.50 -4.35 2.64
C ASN A 33 -12.38 -3.37 2.98
N VAL A 34 -11.24 -3.55 2.35
CA VAL A 34 -10.15 -2.60 2.53
C VAL A 34 -10.01 -1.86 1.21
N PHE A 35 -10.35 -0.59 1.21
CA PHE A 35 -10.27 0.17 0.00
C PHE A 35 -8.86 0.58 -0.34
N SER A 36 -8.50 0.42 -1.59
CA SER A 36 -7.19 0.85 -2.06
C SER A 36 -7.35 1.38 -3.47
N ARG A 37 -6.37 2.13 -3.89
CA ARG A 37 -6.43 2.76 -5.19
C ARG A 37 -5.15 2.47 -5.93
N LEU A 38 -5.27 2.04 -7.17
CA LEU A 38 -4.10 1.77 -7.99
C LEU A 38 -3.61 3.11 -8.53
N ILE A 39 -2.37 3.45 -8.22
CA ILE A 39 -1.80 4.71 -8.67
C ILE A 39 -0.42 4.47 -9.25
N ARG A 40 0.08 5.49 -9.92
CA ARG A 40 1.43 5.43 -10.41
C ARG A 40 2.32 5.67 -9.23
N THR A 41 3.37 4.89 -9.12
CA THR A 41 4.31 5.08 -8.02
C THR A 41 4.93 6.46 -8.13
N PRO A 42 5.00 7.21 -7.02
CA PRO A 42 5.62 8.52 -7.05
C PRO A 42 7.04 8.46 -7.58
N MET A 43 7.42 9.55 -8.28
CA MET A 43 8.71 9.59 -8.93
C MET A 43 9.87 9.25 -8.05
N ASN A 44 9.88 9.72 -6.85
CA ASN A 44 10.99 9.45 -5.94
C ASN A 44 11.07 8.00 -5.48
N LEU A 45 10.04 7.21 -5.76
CA LEU A 45 10.03 5.82 -5.38
C LEU A 45 10.07 4.89 -6.59
N LYS A 46 10.07 5.47 -7.78
CA LYS A 46 9.94 4.70 -8.98
C LYS A 46 10.99 3.64 -9.21
N ASN A 47 12.17 3.85 -8.72
CA ASN A 47 13.23 2.88 -8.91
C ASN A 47 12.94 1.57 -8.21
N ARG A 48 11.98 1.57 -7.33
CA ARG A 48 11.74 0.42 -6.48
C ARG A 48 10.53 -0.39 -6.88
N SER A 49 9.88 -0.03 -7.94
CA SER A 49 8.68 -0.76 -8.32
C SER A 49 8.46 -0.73 -9.82
N CYS A 50 7.42 -1.38 -10.27
CA CYS A 50 7.10 -1.42 -11.69
C CYS A 50 6.46 -0.13 -12.17
N GLY A 51 6.26 0.80 -11.29
CA GLY A 51 5.61 2.05 -11.65
C GLY A 51 4.18 2.14 -11.17
N TYR A 52 3.66 1.08 -10.56
CA TYR A 52 2.32 1.07 -10.01
C TYR A 52 2.34 0.60 -8.57
N SER A 53 1.48 1.18 -7.78
CA SER A 53 1.39 0.87 -6.36
C SER A 53 -0.05 1.01 -5.92
N LEU A 54 -0.35 0.50 -4.74
CA LEU A 54 -1.68 0.67 -4.17
C LEU A 54 -1.62 1.66 -3.03
N LEU A 55 -2.49 2.64 -3.08
CA LEU A 55 -2.61 3.59 -2.01
C LEU A 55 -3.76 3.09 -1.14
N VAL A 56 -3.45 2.70 0.09
CA VAL A 56 -4.44 2.14 0.98
C VAL A 56 -5.07 3.25 1.79
N LYS A 57 -6.37 3.36 1.70
CA LYS A 57 -7.07 4.46 2.33
C LYS A 57 -7.66 4.14 3.69
N SER A 58 -7.50 2.94 4.14
CA SER A 58 -8.03 2.59 5.46
C SER A 58 -6.96 1.84 6.24
N ASP A 59 -7.29 0.76 6.88
CA ASP A 59 -6.38 0.05 7.75
C ASP A 59 -5.21 -0.57 7.00
N PHE A 60 -4.06 0.09 7.01
CA PHE A 60 -2.89 -0.37 6.29
C PHE A 60 -2.36 -1.70 6.84
N THR A 61 -2.34 -1.83 8.16
CA THR A 61 -1.85 -3.06 8.78
C THR A 61 -2.70 -4.25 8.34
N LYS A 62 -4.00 -4.04 8.30
CA LYS A 62 -4.91 -5.09 7.89
C LYS A 62 -4.67 -5.42 6.42
N ALA A 63 -4.42 -4.41 5.60
CA ALA A 63 -4.17 -4.63 4.19
C ALA A 63 -2.95 -5.51 3.97
N VAL A 64 -1.86 -5.21 4.66
CA VAL A 64 -0.64 -5.98 4.53
C VAL A 64 -0.87 -7.42 4.99
N GLU A 65 -1.60 -7.57 6.06
CA GLU A 65 -1.89 -8.89 6.58
C GLU A 65 -2.69 -9.72 5.61
N ILE A 66 -3.70 -9.11 4.99
CA ILE A 66 -4.53 -9.80 4.03
C ILE A 66 -3.70 -10.24 2.82
N LEU A 67 -2.83 -9.38 2.34
CA LEU A 67 -2.00 -9.72 1.20
C LEU A 67 -1.05 -10.86 1.52
N SER A 68 -0.45 -10.82 2.71
CA SER A 68 0.44 -11.88 3.13
C SER A 68 -0.29 -13.21 3.20
N ARG A 69 -1.49 -13.17 3.72
CA ARG A 69 -2.27 -14.37 3.89
C ARG A 69 -2.66 -14.98 2.55
N ASN A 70 -2.78 -14.17 1.53
CA ASN A 70 -3.15 -14.62 0.20
C ASN A 70 -1.96 -14.83 -0.72
N GLY A 71 -0.77 -14.80 -0.18
CA GLY A 71 0.42 -15.07 -0.97
C GLY A 71 0.80 -14.00 -1.96
N ILE A 72 0.32 -12.78 -1.75
CA ILE A 72 0.65 -11.68 -2.63
C ILE A 72 1.98 -11.07 -2.19
N VAL A 73 2.91 -11.01 -3.12
CA VAL A 73 4.23 -10.48 -2.83
C VAL A 73 4.32 -9.04 -3.26
N TYR A 74 4.80 -8.18 -2.38
CA TYR A 74 5.04 -6.79 -2.72
C TYR A 74 6.49 -6.49 -2.42
N ILE A 75 7.03 -5.45 -3.02
CA ILE A 75 8.45 -5.15 -2.89
C ILE A 75 8.77 -4.14 -1.81
N GLY A 76 7.80 -3.44 -1.31
CA GLY A 76 8.05 -2.50 -0.24
C GLY A 76 6.83 -1.66 0.06
N THR A 77 6.96 -0.87 1.11
CA THR A 77 5.89 0.03 1.50
C THR A 77 6.48 1.40 1.73
N ALA A 78 5.66 2.41 1.69
CA ALA A 78 6.13 3.77 1.88
C ALA A 78 4.98 4.63 2.39
N ALA A 79 5.34 5.78 2.91
CA ALA A 79 4.34 6.75 3.35
C ALA A 79 4.37 7.91 2.37
N VAL A 80 3.23 8.22 1.80
CA VAL A 80 3.13 9.34 0.89
C VAL A 80 1.94 10.19 1.27
N ASP A 81 1.96 11.43 0.85
CA ASP A 81 0.83 12.29 1.13
C ASP A 81 -0.30 11.85 0.24
N ALA A 82 -1.41 11.53 0.84
CA ALA A 82 -2.55 11.10 0.08
C ALA A 82 -3.28 12.32 -0.39
N VAL A 83 -3.70 12.35 -1.59
CA VAL A 83 -4.37 13.52 -2.09
C VAL A 83 -5.73 13.22 -2.54
#